data_60e5338dd3a7066e2fa5ab4f241e391b
#
_entry.id   60e5338dd3a7066e2fa5ab4f241e391b
#
_cell.length_a   1.000
_cell.length_b   1.000
_cell.length_c   1.000
_cell.angle_alpha   90.00
_cell.angle_beta   90.00
_cell.angle_gamma   90.00
#
_symmetry.space_group_name_H-M   'P 1'
#
loop_
_entity.id
_entity.type
_entity.pdbx_description
1 polymer ?
#
loop_
_entity_poly.entity_id
_entity_poly.type
_entity_poly.pdbx_seq_one_letter_code
_entity_poly.pdbx_strand_id
1 'polypeptide(L)'
;MTTSAPVPALDRDMIARLRADIIASSWTTDTLDELLSDGALSALMRDSRLPALVELAGVDAPAATLTRFFIGGQPERASALDAALPTLGAAGLETLGLAATIDEDEAASALVMPRPCSKSAPKRERAQAGEGEEASFPTAPALPTMRDPDEEPEPEAVADPWMRALYDLRPHAATLPGGEHEWWVTSDLGEGQTGKPLADHHVMGIGGATRTLLEMTVRDQ
;
A
#
# COMPACT_ATOMS: atom_id res chain seq x y z
N MET A 1 11.83 -22.45 -2.54
CA MET A 1 10.47 -22.99 -2.73
C MET A 1 9.58 -21.76 -2.93
N THR A 2 9.06 -21.55 -4.12
CA THR A 2 8.15 -20.43 -4.43
C THR A 2 6.78 -20.81 -3.90
N THR A 3 6.39 -20.31 -2.74
CA THR A 3 5.05 -20.53 -2.23
C THR A 3 4.13 -19.64 -3.08
N SER A 4 3.32 -20.28 -3.92
CA SER A 4 2.23 -19.58 -4.64
C SER A 4 1.27 -18.98 -3.61
N ALA A 5 0.75 -17.79 -3.90
CA ALA A 5 -0.31 -17.20 -3.07
C ALA A 5 -1.50 -18.18 -3.01
N PRO A 6 -2.19 -18.26 -1.86
CA PRO A 6 -3.38 -19.09 -1.75
C PRO A 6 -4.46 -18.58 -2.70
N VAL A 7 -5.24 -19.48 -3.31
CA VAL A 7 -6.36 -19.07 -4.16
C VAL A 7 -7.37 -18.28 -3.32
N PRO A 8 -7.83 -17.11 -3.79
CA PRO A 8 -8.81 -16.30 -3.05
C PRO A 8 -10.10 -17.06 -2.78
N ALA A 9 -10.68 -16.87 -1.60
CA ALA A 9 -11.93 -17.53 -1.22
C ALA A 9 -13.12 -16.91 -1.98
N LEU A 10 -14.00 -17.76 -2.50
CA LEU A 10 -15.26 -17.34 -3.14
C LEU A 10 -16.39 -17.21 -2.10
N ASP A 11 -16.20 -16.33 -1.12
CA ASP A 11 -17.25 -15.96 -0.17
C ASP A 11 -18.03 -14.76 -0.69
N ARG A 12 -19.28 -14.98 -1.11
CA ARG A 12 -20.13 -13.95 -1.74
C ARG A 12 -20.47 -12.81 -0.78
N ASP A 13 -20.66 -13.12 0.49
CA ASP A 13 -21.05 -12.11 1.48
C ASP A 13 -19.84 -11.20 1.80
N MET A 14 -18.65 -11.78 1.93
CA MET A 14 -17.43 -11.01 2.14
C MET A 14 -17.05 -10.20 0.90
N ILE A 15 -17.22 -10.76 -0.30
CA ILE A 15 -17.01 -10.03 -1.56
C ILE A 15 -18.00 -8.86 -1.68
N ALA A 16 -19.26 -9.03 -1.25
CA ALA A 16 -20.24 -7.95 -1.24
C ALA A 16 -19.85 -6.83 -0.25
N ARG A 17 -19.31 -7.17 0.93
CA ARG A 17 -18.76 -6.19 1.88
C ARG A 17 -17.56 -5.46 1.29
N LEU A 18 -16.59 -6.17 0.71
CA LEU A 18 -15.45 -5.57 0.03
C LEU A 18 -15.91 -4.56 -1.02
N ARG A 19 -16.85 -4.97 -1.86
CA ARG A 19 -17.40 -4.08 -2.90
C ARG A 19 -18.07 -2.85 -2.31
N ALA A 20 -18.84 -3.01 -1.24
CA ALA A 20 -19.50 -1.88 -0.58
C ALA A 20 -18.48 -0.89 -0.01
N ASP A 21 -17.43 -1.37 0.64
CA ASP A 21 -16.36 -0.54 1.19
C ASP A 21 -15.56 0.17 0.09
N ILE A 22 -15.23 -0.53 -1.01
CA ILE A 22 -14.55 0.07 -2.15
C ILE A 22 -15.37 1.20 -2.77
N ILE A 23 -16.69 1.01 -2.92
CA ILE A 23 -17.60 2.06 -3.39
C ILE A 23 -17.65 3.23 -2.40
N ALA A 24 -17.73 2.95 -1.11
CA ALA A 24 -17.75 3.97 -0.06
C ALA A 24 -16.44 4.77 0.02
N SER A 25 -15.31 4.12 -0.25
CA SER A 25 -14.00 4.78 -0.34
C SER A 25 -13.80 5.59 -1.62
N SER A 26 -14.74 5.53 -2.56
CA SER A 26 -14.64 6.12 -3.90
C SER A 26 -13.37 5.70 -4.65
N TRP A 27 -12.91 4.48 -4.46
CA TRP A 27 -11.71 3.99 -5.13
C TRP A 27 -12.02 3.58 -6.57
N THR A 28 -12.01 4.56 -7.44
CA THR A 28 -12.40 4.50 -8.86
C THR A 28 -11.24 4.91 -9.76
N THR A 29 -11.40 4.71 -11.08
CA THR A 29 -10.43 5.23 -12.06
C THR A 29 -10.34 6.75 -12.00
N ASP A 30 -11.47 7.46 -11.86
CA ASP A 30 -11.51 8.92 -11.79
C ASP A 30 -10.77 9.43 -10.54
N THR A 31 -10.95 8.76 -9.40
CA THR A 31 -10.23 9.13 -8.18
C THR A 31 -8.72 8.88 -8.31
N LEU A 32 -8.30 7.85 -9.04
CA LEU A 32 -6.88 7.66 -9.34
C LEU A 32 -6.32 8.80 -10.20
N ASP A 33 -7.09 9.28 -11.18
CA ASP A 33 -6.72 10.41 -12.03
C ASP A 33 -6.65 11.73 -11.24
N GLU A 34 -7.45 11.87 -10.18
CA GLU A 34 -7.39 13.01 -9.25
C GLU A 34 -6.20 12.93 -8.27
N LEU A 35 -5.88 11.73 -7.79
CA LEU A 35 -4.84 11.50 -6.79
C LEU A 35 -3.42 11.50 -7.37
N LEU A 36 -3.28 11.15 -8.66
CA LEU A 36 -1.99 10.92 -9.30
C LEU A 36 -1.82 11.83 -10.52
N SER A 37 -0.61 12.30 -10.74
CA SER A 37 -0.27 13.01 -11.98
C SER A 37 -0.30 12.07 -13.19
N ASP A 38 -0.48 12.63 -14.40
CA ASP A 38 -0.38 11.90 -15.67
C ASP A 38 0.93 11.11 -15.78
N GLY A 39 2.01 11.66 -15.21
CA GLY A 39 3.32 11.03 -15.15
C GLY A 39 3.32 9.75 -14.31
N ALA A 40 2.69 9.79 -13.14
CA ALA A 40 2.56 8.66 -12.24
C ALA A 40 1.61 7.59 -12.81
N LEU A 41 0.49 8.00 -13.38
CA LEU A 41 -0.45 7.09 -14.07
C LEU A 41 0.23 6.40 -15.25
N SER A 42 0.94 7.15 -16.10
CA SER A 42 1.70 6.60 -17.20
C SER A 42 2.82 5.65 -16.75
N ALA A 43 3.41 5.91 -15.59
CA ALA A 43 4.40 5.02 -14.98
C ALA A 43 3.77 3.70 -14.52
N LEU A 44 2.60 3.77 -13.85
CA LEU A 44 1.83 2.59 -13.44
C LEU A 44 1.45 1.70 -14.62
N MET A 45 1.09 2.30 -15.77
CA MET A 45 0.82 1.58 -17.02
C MET A 45 2.05 0.81 -17.57
N ARG A 46 3.25 1.16 -17.13
CA ARG A 46 4.53 0.51 -17.48
C ARG A 46 5.11 -0.28 -16.32
N ASP A 47 4.28 -0.71 -15.36
CA ASP A 47 4.65 -1.44 -14.15
C ASP A 47 5.67 -0.71 -13.25
N SER A 48 5.79 0.61 -13.41
CA SER A 48 6.63 1.45 -12.55
C SER A 48 5.79 2.14 -11.47
N ARG A 49 5.78 1.58 -10.28
CA ARG A 49 4.95 2.03 -9.14
C ARG A 49 5.54 3.22 -8.36
N LEU A 50 6.87 3.42 -8.43
CA LEU A 50 7.56 4.39 -7.58
C LEU A 50 7.01 5.82 -7.67
N PRO A 51 6.72 6.39 -8.87
CA PRO A 51 6.15 7.75 -8.94
C PRO A 51 4.82 7.87 -8.20
N ALA A 52 3.92 6.91 -8.36
CA ALA A 52 2.63 6.89 -7.65
C ALA A 52 2.80 6.79 -6.13
N LEU A 53 3.71 5.93 -5.65
CA LEU A 53 4.00 5.80 -4.22
C LEU A 53 4.59 7.09 -3.62
N VAL A 54 5.39 7.83 -4.38
CA VAL A 54 5.93 9.13 -3.96
C VAL A 54 4.81 10.17 -3.82
N GLU A 55 3.88 10.22 -4.77
CA GLU A 55 2.76 11.17 -4.74
C GLU A 55 1.74 10.82 -3.65
N LEU A 56 1.53 9.54 -3.39
CA LEU A 56 0.61 9.07 -2.34
C LEU A 56 1.22 9.04 -0.94
N ALA A 57 2.52 9.34 -0.80
CA ALA A 57 3.18 9.34 0.50
C ALA A 57 2.57 10.40 1.43
N GLY A 58 2.03 9.95 2.56
CA GLY A 58 1.38 10.83 3.56
C GLY A 58 -0.01 11.32 3.17
N VAL A 59 -0.61 10.82 2.08
CA VAL A 59 -2.01 11.09 1.76
C VAL A 59 -2.90 10.20 2.62
N ASP A 60 -3.64 10.82 3.53
CA ASP A 60 -4.57 10.15 4.44
C ASP A 60 -5.98 10.12 3.83
N ALA A 61 -6.17 9.24 2.84
CA ALA A 61 -7.45 8.99 2.20
C ALA A 61 -7.63 7.50 1.94
N PRO A 62 -8.85 6.93 2.11
CA PRO A 62 -9.10 5.51 1.89
C PRO A 62 -8.64 5.02 0.50
N ALA A 63 -8.96 5.76 -0.55
CA ALA A 63 -8.53 5.42 -1.91
C ALA A 63 -7.01 5.42 -2.08
N ALA A 64 -6.29 6.35 -1.43
CA ALA A 64 -4.83 6.39 -1.44
C ALA A 64 -4.23 5.19 -0.71
N THR A 65 -4.77 4.80 0.45
CA THR A 65 -4.38 3.60 1.20
C THR A 65 -4.56 2.34 0.35
N LEU A 66 -5.74 2.16 -0.27
CA LEU A 66 -6.01 1.01 -1.15
C LEU A 66 -5.08 1.00 -2.37
N THR A 67 -4.76 2.16 -2.93
CA THR A 67 -3.83 2.27 -4.06
C THR A 67 -2.41 1.89 -3.67
N ARG A 68 -1.89 2.40 -2.53
CA ARG A 68 -0.57 1.99 -2.03
C ARG A 68 -0.52 0.49 -1.75
N PHE A 69 -1.56 -0.05 -1.11
CA PHE A 69 -1.63 -1.43 -0.70
C PHE A 69 -1.72 -2.39 -1.90
N PHE A 70 -2.76 -2.28 -2.72
CA PHE A 70 -3.02 -3.23 -3.79
C PHE A 70 -2.19 -2.96 -5.05
N ILE A 71 -2.16 -1.71 -5.54
CA ILE A 71 -1.46 -1.36 -6.78
C ILE A 71 0.03 -1.12 -6.50
N GLY A 72 0.33 -0.40 -5.43
CA GLY A 72 1.70 -0.13 -5.01
C GLY A 72 2.43 -1.34 -4.42
N GLY A 73 1.70 -2.33 -3.90
CA GLY A 73 2.26 -3.48 -3.19
C GLY A 73 3.03 -3.07 -1.94
N GLN A 74 2.66 -1.93 -1.33
CA GLN A 74 3.23 -1.50 -0.07
C GLN A 74 2.51 -2.15 1.12
N PRO A 75 3.24 -2.59 2.14
CA PRO A 75 2.64 -2.94 3.42
C PRO A 75 1.91 -1.75 4.04
N GLU A 76 0.76 -2.02 4.64
CA GLU A 76 -0.02 -1.06 5.42
C GLU A 76 -0.36 -1.64 6.78
N ARG A 77 -0.61 -0.79 7.78
CA ARG A 77 -1.10 -1.24 9.10
C ARG A 77 -2.53 -1.75 8.99
N ALA A 78 -2.87 -2.76 9.79
CA ALA A 78 -4.24 -3.29 9.82
C ALA A 78 -5.27 -2.20 10.13
N SER A 79 -4.96 -1.28 11.05
CA SER A 79 -5.81 -0.14 11.39
C SER A 79 -6.08 0.80 10.19
N ALA A 80 -5.10 1.01 9.31
CA ALA A 80 -5.27 1.81 8.10
C ALA A 80 -6.20 1.12 7.09
N LEU A 81 -6.10 -0.22 6.98
CA LEU A 81 -7.00 -1.01 6.15
C LEU A 81 -8.41 -1.08 6.73
N ASP A 82 -8.55 -1.17 8.06
CA ASP A 82 -9.84 -1.12 8.75
C ASP A 82 -10.54 0.24 8.53
N ALA A 83 -9.77 1.33 8.54
CA ALA A 83 -10.30 2.66 8.22
C ALA A 83 -10.72 2.80 6.75
N ALA A 84 -9.98 2.17 5.82
CA ALA A 84 -10.29 2.20 4.39
C ALA A 84 -11.43 1.26 4.00
N LEU A 85 -11.62 0.15 4.74
CA LEU A 85 -12.60 -0.91 4.49
C LEU A 85 -13.40 -1.20 5.78
N PRO A 86 -14.28 -0.30 6.22
CA PRO A 86 -14.87 -0.33 7.57
C PRO A 86 -15.80 -1.51 7.84
N THR A 87 -16.32 -2.19 6.81
CA THR A 87 -17.22 -3.35 6.99
C THR A 87 -16.52 -4.69 6.80
N LEU A 88 -15.48 -4.75 5.98
CA LEU A 88 -14.68 -5.95 5.74
C LEU A 88 -13.46 -6.01 6.66
N GLY A 89 -12.70 -4.93 6.70
CA GLY A 89 -11.46 -4.78 7.47
C GLY A 89 -10.28 -5.64 6.99
N ALA A 90 -9.16 -5.48 7.67
CA ALA A 90 -7.94 -6.24 7.43
C ALA A 90 -8.14 -7.75 7.63
N ALA A 91 -8.85 -8.14 8.70
CA ALA A 91 -9.18 -9.54 8.97
C ALA A 91 -10.03 -10.19 7.87
N GLY A 92 -10.95 -9.41 7.27
CA GLY A 92 -11.74 -9.87 6.14
C GLY A 92 -10.91 -10.06 4.87
N LEU A 93 -9.94 -9.18 4.61
CA LEU A 93 -9.00 -9.35 3.50
C LEU A 93 -8.16 -10.62 3.66
N GLU A 94 -7.70 -10.92 4.88
CA GLU A 94 -6.94 -12.13 5.19
C GLU A 94 -7.81 -13.39 4.99
N THR A 95 -9.05 -13.36 5.46
CA THR A 95 -10.00 -14.46 5.29
C THR A 95 -10.32 -14.72 3.81
N LEU A 96 -10.43 -13.67 3.00
CA LEU A 96 -10.58 -13.80 1.54
C LEU A 96 -9.29 -14.28 0.85
N GLY A 97 -8.15 -14.28 1.54
CA GLY A 97 -6.86 -14.62 0.96
C GLY A 97 -6.29 -13.52 0.06
N LEU A 98 -6.78 -12.29 0.19
CA LEU A 98 -6.29 -11.12 -0.57
C LEU A 98 -5.12 -10.43 0.11
N ALA A 99 -4.94 -10.65 1.40
CA ALA A 99 -3.85 -10.10 2.20
C ALA A 99 -3.31 -11.14 3.19
N ALA A 100 -2.14 -10.86 3.73
CA ALA A 100 -1.54 -11.64 4.83
C ALA A 100 -0.86 -10.72 5.83
N THR A 101 -0.91 -11.11 7.09
CA THR A 101 -0.11 -10.49 8.15
C THR A 101 1.37 -10.81 7.93
N ILE A 102 2.22 -9.82 8.16
CA ILE A 102 3.68 -9.92 8.06
C ILE A 102 4.33 -9.32 9.31
N ASP A 103 5.57 -9.69 9.56
CA ASP A 103 6.36 -9.10 10.63
C ASP A 103 6.94 -7.73 10.25
N GLU A 104 7.50 -7.04 11.24
CA GLU A 104 8.01 -5.69 11.08
C GLU A 104 9.27 -5.63 10.19
N ASP A 105 10.10 -6.66 10.23
CA ASP A 105 11.32 -6.76 9.42
C ASP A 105 10.96 -6.96 7.93
N GLU A 106 9.98 -7.81 7.64
CA GLU A 106 9.45 -8.00 6.29
C GLU A 106 8.81 -6.71 5.77
N ALA A 107 8.01 -6.05 6.60
CA ALA A 107 7.38 -4.78 6.25
C ALA A 107 8.43 -3.69 5.95
N ALA A 108 9.45 -3.55 6.82
CA ALA A 108 10.52 -2.58 6.62
C ALA A 108 11.32 -2.83 5.33
N SER A 109 11.50 -4.10 4.97
CA SER A 109 12.19 -4.48 3.73
C SER A 109 11.36 -4.20 2.48
N ALA A 110 10.03 -4.28 2.57
CA ALA A 110 9.10 -4.08 1.46
C ALA A 110 8.71 -2.61 1.27
N LEU A 111 8.82 -1.78 2.32
CA LEU A 111 8.50 -0.36 2.25
C LEU A 111 9.45 0.35 1.28
N VAL A 112 8.89 0.86 0.20
CA VAL A 112 9.59 1.78 -0.70
C VAL A 112 9.54 3.16 -0.06
N MET A 113 10.57 3.49 0.74
CA MET A 113 10.71 4.84 1.27
C MET A 113 11.18 5.77 0.16
N PRO A 114 10.38 6.78 -0.24
CA PRO A 114 10.90 7.83 -1.10
C PRO A 114 12.04 8.51 -0.31
N ARG A 115 13.28 8.37 -0.79
CA ARG A 115 14.39 9.14 -0.22
C ARG A 115 14.04 10.61 -0.42
N PRO A 116 13.94 11.42 0.66
CA PRO A 116 13.75 12.84 0.48
C PRO A 116 14.87 13.32 -0.44
N CYS A 117 14.50 13.91 -1.57
CA CYS A 117 15.45 14.52 -2.47
C CYS A 117 16.17 15.58 -1.64
N SER A 118 17.41 15.32 -1.29
CA SER A 118 18.28 16.27 -0.61
C SER A 118 18.46 17.45 -1.55
N LYS A 119 17.52 18.41 -1.50
CA LYS A 119 17.77 19.73 -2.03
C LYS A 119 18.99 20.23 -1.28
N SER A 120 20.11 20.26 -1.99
CA SER A 120 21.41 20.75 -1.59
C SER A 120 21.35 21.62 -0.33
N ALA A 121 21.86 21.08 0.79
CA ALA A 121 22.16 21.90 1.95
C ALA A 121 23.04 23.08 1.51
N PRO A 122 22.75 24.33 1.90
CA PRO A 122 23.60 25.43 1.59
C PRO A 122 25.00 25.14 2.19
N LYS A 123 26.01 25.29 1.37
CA LYS A 123 27.41 25.13 1.69
C LYS A 123 27.72 26.00 2.94
N ARG A 124 27.78 25.32 4.11
CA ARG A 124 28.24 26.01 5.32
C ARG A 124 29.69 26.41 5.11
N GLU A 125 29.91 27.72 5.01
CA GLU A 125 31.23 28.32 5.13
C GLU A 125 31.85 27.89 6.45
N ARG A 126 33.09 27.48 6.34
CA ARG A 126 33.98 27.06 7.41
C ARG A 126 34.32 28.30 8.26
N ALA A 127 33.68 28.46 9.40
CA ALA A 127 34.15 29.37 10.42
C ALA A 127 35.06 28.63 11.39
N GLN A 128 36.17 29.27 11.66
CA GLN A 128 37.36 28.80 12.36
C GLN A 128 37.13 28.46 13.83
N ALA A 129 38.05 27.60 14.28
CA ALA A 129 38.40 27.18 15.62
C ALA A 129 38.14 28.18 16.77
N GLY A 130 37.60 27.63 17.84
CA GLY A 130 37.67 28.15 19.20
C GLY A 130 37.78 27.01 20.15
N GLU A 131 38.95 26.88 20.74
CA GLU A 131 39.25 25.91 21.79
C GLU A 131 38.44 26.24 23.04
N GLY A 132 37.85 25.21 23.66
CA GLY A 132 37.14 25.28 24.93
C GLY A 132 36.94 23.90 25.51
N GLU A 133 37.95 23.43 26.21
CA GLU A 133 37.98 22.22 27.00
C GLU A 133 37.10 22.40 28.24
N GLU A 134 35.94 21.77 28.30
CA GLU A 134 35.17 21.60 29.56
C GLU A 134 34.95 20.13 29.85
N ALA A 135 35.49 19.73 31.00
CA ALA A 135 35.49 18.40 31.56
C ALA A 135 34.05 17.90 31.80
N SER A 136 33.68 16.84 31.10
CA SER A 136 32.42 16.12 31.34
C SER A 136 32.61 15.18 32.54
N PHE A 137 31.90 15.46 33.63
CA PHE A 137 31.77 14.53 34.75
C PHE A 137 30.89 13.35 34.37
N PRO A 138 31.23 12.11 34.76
CA PRO A 138 30.39 10.95 34.47
C PRO A 138 29.10 11.02 35.28
N THR A 139 27.95 11.04 34.57
CA THR A 139 26.63 10.91 35.15
C THR A 139 26.50 9.55 35.82
N ALA A 140 26.16 9.54 37.10
CA ALA A 140 25.91 8.32 37.87
C ALA A 140 24.77 7.50 37.24
N PRO A 141 24.82 6.14 37.29
CA PRO A 141 23.75 5.31 36.79
C PRO A 141 22.46 5.58 37.56
N ALA A 142 21.37 5.82 36.84
CA ALA A 142 20.05 5.97 37.42
C ALA A 142 19.67 4.69 38.16
N LEU A 143 19.27 4.85 39.44
CA LEU A 143 18.73 3.74 40.24
C LEU A 143 17.46 3.23 39.56
N PRO A 144 17.21 1.90 39.55
CA PRO A 144 15.96 1.37 39.06
C PRO A 144 14.80 1.92 39.91
N THR A 145 13.90 2.62 39.25
CA THR A 145 12.64 3.06 39.88
C THR A 145 11.87 1.81 40.31
N MET A 146 11.64 1.66 41.58
CA MET A 146 10.71 0.64 42.11
C MET A 146 9.33 0.93 41.53
N ARG A 147 8.81 -0.03 40.77
CA ARG A 147 7.44 0.00 40.26
C ARG A 147 6.48 -0.04 41.41
N ASP A 148 5.52 0.87 41.42
CA ASP A 148 4.48 0.96 42.43
C ASP A 148 3.62 -0.32 42.34
N PRO A 149 3.43 -1.11 43.42
CA PRO A 149 2.66 -2.35 43.39
C PRO A 149 1.17 -2.14 43.07
N ASP A 150 0.68 -0.89 43.13
CA ASP A 150 -0.71 -0.53 42.82
C ASP A 150 -0.89 0.07 41.40
N GLU A 151 0.16 0.05 40.54
CA GLU A 151 0.06 0.48 39.16
C GLU A 151 -0.69 -0.59 38.38
N GLU A 152 -1.96 -0.32 38.03
CA GLU A 152 -2.76 -1.18 37.15
C GLU A 152 -1.97 -1.41 35.87
N PRO A 153 -1.91 -2.66 35.33
CA PRO A 153 -1.22 -2.93 34.09
C PRO A 153 -1.83 -2.05 32.99
N GLU A 154 -0.98 -1.23 32.37
CA GLU A 154 -1.40 -0.50 31.17
C GLU A 154 -2.07 -1.49 30.22
N PRO A 155 -3.24 -1.13 29.61
CA PRO A 155 -3.91 -2.01 28.67
C PRO A 155 -2.91 -2.42 27.60
N GLU A 156 -2.69 -3.72 27.44
CA GLU A 156 -1.82 -4.24 26.36
C GLU A 156 -2.22 -3.54 25.07
N ALA A 157 -1.29 -2.77 24.51
CA ALA A 157 -1.52 -2.08 23.25
C ALA A 157 -1.96 -3.13 22.25
N VAL A 158 -3.19 -3.03 21.75
CA VAL A 158 -3.71 -3.93 20.72
C VAL A 158 -2.71 -3.89 19.57
N ALA A 159 -2.08 -5.03 19.31
CA ALA A 159 -1.09 -5.12 18.25
C ALA A 159 -1.74 -4.69 16.93
N ASP A 160 -1.17 -3.67 16.30
CA ASP A 160 -1.57 -3.20 14.97
C ASP A 160 -0.61 -3.81 13.95
N PRO A 161 -0.90 -5.02 13.43
CA PRO A 161 0.02 -5.76 12.60
C PRO A 161 0.19 -5.10 11.24
N TRP A 162 1.36 -5.34 10.62
CA TRP A 162 1.56 -5.04 9.22
C TRP A 162 0.88 -6.08 8.34
N MET A 163 0.27 -5.60 7.28
CA MET A 163 -0.38 -6.42 6.25
C MET A 163 0.29 -6.19 4.91
N ARG A 164 0.36 -7.24 4.08
CA ARG A 164 0.75 -7.13 2.67
C ARG A 164 -0.34 -7.67 1.77
N ALA A 165 -0.49 -7.09 0.59
CA ALA A 165 -1.35 -7.64 -0.45
C ALA A 165 -0.75 -8.93 -1.00
N LEU A 166 -1.61 -9.91 -1.29
CA LEU A 166 -1.24 -11.16 -1.97
C LEU A 166 -1.62 -11.12 -3.45
N TYR A 167 -2.47 -10.17 -3.83
CA TYR A 167 -2.97 -9.94 -5.17
C TYR A 167 -2.95 -8.46 -5.52
N ASP A 168 -2.80 -8.17 -6.80
CA ASP A 168 -3.10 -6.86 -7.35
C ASP A 168 -4.62 -6.74 -7.49
N LEU A 169 -5.19 -5.65 -7.02
CA LEU A 169 -6.60 -5.31 -7.21
C LEU A 169 -6.65 -3.88 -7.75
N ARG A 170 -7.34 -3.69 -8.87
CA ARG A 170 -7.39 -2.38 -9.54
C ARG A 170 -8.78 -2.03 -10.02
N PRO A 171 -9.18 -0.75 -9.94
CA PRO A 171 -10.35 -0.26 -10.65
C PRO A 171 -10.08 -0.21 -12.15
N HIS A 172 -11.10 -0.54 -12.92
CA HIS A 172 -11.13 -0.44 -14.36
C HIS A 172 -12.48 0.12 -14.80
N ALA A 173 -12.46 1.06 -15.70
CA ALA A 173 -13.66 1.61 -16.31
C ALA A 173 -13.66 1.41 -17.82
N ALA A 174 -14.84 1.22 -18.39
CA ALA A 174 -15.05 1.21 -19.83
C ALA A 174 -16.46 1.68 -20.18
N THR A 175 -16.57 2.38 -21.29
CA THR A 175 -17.86 2.74 -21.88
C THR A 175 -18.39 1.57 -22.70
N LEU A 176 -19.51 1.00 -22.27
CA LEU A 176 -20.18 -0.09 -22.94
C LEU A 176 -21.54 0.38 -23.50
N PRO A 177 -22.20 -0.41 -24.37
CA PRO A 177 -23.62 -0.18 -24.68
C PRO A 177 -24.43 -0.18 -23.39
N GLY A 178 -25.00 0.99 -23.03
CA GLY A 178 -25.70 1.18 -21.74
C GLY A 178 -25.04 2.15 -20.78
N GLY A 179 -23.84 2.66 -21.07
CA GLY A 179 -23.15 3.67 -20.28
C GLY A 179 -21.76 3.29 -19.81
N GLU A 180 -21.24 4.07 -18.89
CA GLU A 180 -19.98 3.77 -18.22
C GLU A 180 -20.18 2.67 -17.18
N HIS A 181 -19.22 1.74 -17.18
CA HIS A 181 -19.17 0.64 -16.24
C HIS A 181 -17.81 0.60 -15.56
N GLU A 182 -17.83 0.31 -14.28
CA GLU A 182 -16.63 0.19 -13.45
C GLU A 182 -16.56 -1.18 -12.78
N TRP A 183 -15.36 -1.74 -12.73
CA TRP A 183 -15.06 -3.03 -12.11
C TRP A 183 -13.77 -2.94 -11.31
N TRP A 184 -13.65 -3.82 -10.33
CA TRP A 184 -12.40 -4.07 -9.63
C TRP A 184 -11.94 -5.46 -10.02
N VAL A 185 -10.76 -5.53 -10.61
CA VAL A 185 -10.21 -6.78 -11.17
C VAL A 185 -9.00 -7.21 -10.36
N THR A 186 -9.04 -8.46 -9.91
CA THR A 186 -7.95 -9.10 -9.18
C THR A 186 -7.06 -9.88 -10.14
N SER A 187 -5.74 -9.74 -9.98
CA SER A 187 -4.72 -10.48 -10.72
C SER A 187 -3.54 -10.81 -9.80
N ASP A 188 -2.63 -11.65 -10.26
CA ASP A 188 -1.40 -11.90 -9.51
C ASP A 188 -0.52 -10.64 -9.45
N LEU A 189 0.28 -10.53 -8.38
CA LEU A 189 1.22 -9.44 -8.21
C LEU A 189 2.31 -9.50 -9.30
N GLY A 190 2.56 -8.36 -9.93
CA GLY A 190 3.59 -8.22 -10.97
C GLY A 190 5.03 -8.22 -10.42
N GLU A 191 6.00 -8.29 -11.33
CA GLU A 191 7.45 -8.23 -10.99
C GLU A 191 7.81 -6.95 -10.22
N GLY A 192 7.19 -5.82 -10.58
CA GLY A 192 7.39 -4.54 -9.89
C GLY A 192 6.96 -4.55 -8.43
N GLN A 193 5.97 -5.37 -8.07
CA GLN A 193 5.45 -5.50 -6.70
C GLN A 193 6.21 -6.55 -5.89
N THR A 194 6.59 -7.64 -6.52
CA THR A 194 7.25 -8.78 -5.85
C THR A 194 8.77 -8.72 -5.88
N GLY A 195 9.35 -8.00 -6.83
CA GLY A 195 10.80 -8.02 -7.12
C GLY A 195 11.29 -9.37 -7.66
N LYS A 196 10.38 -10.25 -8.09
CA LYS A 196 10.66 -11.61 -8.58
C LYS A 196 10.12 -11.80 -9.99
N PRO A 197 10.75 -12.66 -10.82
CA PRO A 197 10.20 -13.03 -12.13
C PRO A 197 8.79 -13.62 -12.00
N LEU A 198 7.96 -13.38 -13.01
CA LEU A 198 6.61 -13.93 -13.08
C LEU A 198 6.65 -15.47 -13.10
N ALA A 199 5.69 -16.10 -12.42
CA ALA A 199 5.52 -17.54 -12.49
C ALA A 199 4.91 -17.98 -13.83
N ASP A 200 5.16 -19.22 -14.27
CA ASP A 200 4.63 -19.76 -15.54
C ASP A 200 3.09 -19.76 -15.61
N HIS A 201 2.44 -19.77 -14.45
CA HIS A 201 0.98 -19.76 -14.32
C HIS A 201 0.43 -18.39 -13.85
N HIS A 202 1.20 -17.32 -14.03
CA HIS A 202 0.83 -15.97 -13.62
C HIS A 202 -0.44 -15.48 -14.32
N VAL A 203 -1.43 -15.07 -13.51
CA VAL A 203 -2.68 -14.48 -14.00
C VAL A 203 -2.47 -12.99 -14.17
N MET A 204 -2.40 -12.55 -15.41
CA MET A 204 -2.22 -11.16 -15.77
C MET A 204 -3.50 -10.35 -15.56
N GLY A 205 -3.35 -9.14 -15.08
CA GLY A 205 -4.42 -8.15 -15.05
C GLY A 205 -4.76 -7.58 -16.44
N ILE A 206 -5.70 -6.63 -16.48
CA ILE A 206 -6.07 -5.91 -17.70
C ILE A 206 -4.95 -4.93 -18.06
N GLY A 207 -4.14 -5.30 -19.04
CA GLY A 207 -3.04 -4.49 -19.55
C GLY A 207 -3.44 -3.58 -20.70
N GLY A 208 -2.48 -2.78 -21.19
CA GLY A 208 -2.68 -1.85 -22.30
C GLY A 208 -3.16 -2.52 -23.58
N ALA A 209 -2.64 -3.71 -23.92
CA ALA A 209 -3.07 -4.46 -25.10
C ALA A 209 -4.56 -4.85 -25.05
N THR A 210 -5.04 -5.30 -23.88
CA THR A 210 -6.46 -5.64 -23.68
C THR A 210 -7.35 -4.40 -23.84
N ARG A 211 -6.92 -3.25 -23.30
CA ARG A 211 -7.65 -1.97 -23.46
C ARG A 211 -7.70 -1.53 -24.91
N THR A 212 -6.58 -1.58 -25.62
CA THR A 212 -6.54 -1.25 -27.07
C THR A 212 -7.46 -2.17 -27.88
N LEU A 213 -7.45 -3.48 -27.60
CA LEU A 213 -8.37 -4.41 -28.27
C LEU A 213 -9.83 -4.09 -27.97
N LEU A 214 -10.16 -3.72 -26.74
CA LEU A 214 -11.50 -3.32 -26.34
C LEU A 214 -11.97 -2.07 -27.12
N GLU A 215 -11.09 -1.09 -27.28
CA GLU A 215 -11.36 0.15 -28.04
C GLU A 215 -11.51 -0.10 -29.54
N MET A 216 -10.72 -1.05 -30.09
CA MET A 216 -10.75 -1.39 -31.51
C MET A 216 -11.85 -2.38 -31.89
N THR A 217 -12.50 -3.01 -30.91
CA THR A 217 -13.56 -3.99 -31.15
C THR A 217 -14.78 -3.28 -31.71
N VAL A 218 -15.18 -3.64 -32.92
CA VAL A 218 -16.44 -3.17 -33.55
C VAL A 218 -17.60 -3.75 -32.75
N ARG A 219 -18.42 -2.88 -32.19
CA ARG A 219 -19.63 -3.25 -31.48
C ARG A 219 -20.80 -2.98 -32.40
N ASP A 220 -21.57 -4.02 -32.74
CA ASP A 220 -22.83 -3.85 -33.45
C ASP A 220 -23.77 -3.01 -32.56
N GLN A 221 -24.23 -1.90 -33.09
CA GLN A 221 -25.13 -0.97 -32.42
C GLN A 221 -26.56 -1.48 -32.47
#